data_03230a3b42ecb2e978fb56093fea6f06
#
_entry.id   03230a3b42ecb2e978fb56093fea6f06
#
_cell.length_a   1.000
_cell.length_b   1.000
_cell.length_c   1.000
_cell.angle_alpha   90.00
_cell.angle_beta   90.00
_cell.angle_gamma   90.00
#
_symmetry.space_group_name_H-M   'P 1'
#
loop_
_entity.id
_entity.type
_entity.pdbx_description
1 polymer ?
#
loop_
_entity_poly.entity_id
_entity_poly.type
_entity_poly.pdbx_seq_one_letter_code
_entity_poly.pdbx_strand_id
1 'polypeptide(L)'
;MEIKIVKTQNKKVKPEASTLGFGKYFSDHMAMITWSSEKGWHKARIVPFENLSIHPASTVLHYGAEIFEGLKAYRRKDGGVQMFRPMENVKRLNRSAERLCLPTIPEDVAFELLTKFVEVEQEWTPSNEGTSLYLRPFMFGNDETLGVHSVHNAEFVIIASPVGSYYKEGINPVKIMIENEDVRAVRGGTGYAKCGGNYAASTRAGKRAEDKGYSQVLWLDGVERKYIEEVGAMNVMFKINGKVVTPMLSGSILPGITRMSCIEVLKSKGIEVEERLLSIDELLDAMKSGTLEEAFGCGTAAVISPIGELMYDGVKYPVNNGQIGETTQMLYDTLTGIQWGKVEDTFGWVYKI
;
A
#
# COMPACT_ATOMS: atom_id res chain seq x y z
N MET A 1 8.23 15.64 -20.79
CA MET A 1 7.07 15.65 -21.74
C MET A 1 6.15 16.80 -21.35
N GLU A 2 5.53 17.54 -22.30
CA GLU A 2 4.58 18.59 -21.95
C GLU A 2 3.30 17.98 -21.35
N ILE A 3 2.87 18.50 -20.19
CA ILE A 3 1.66 18.08 -19.49
C ILE A 3 0.57 19.14 -19.73
N LYS A 4 -0.48 18.78 -20.46
CA LYS A 4 -1.62 19.67 -20.70
C LYS A 4 -2.50 19.73 -19.45
N ILE A 5 -2.74 20.94 -18.92
CA ILE A 5 -3.61 21.12 -17.75
C ILE A 5 -4.91 21.79 -18.17
N VAL A 6 -6.03 21.12 -17.90
CA VAL A 6 -7.39 21.63 -18.11
C VAL A 6 -8.10 21.66 -16.76
N LYS A 7 -8.22 22.84 -16.17
CA LYS A 7 -8.88 22.99 -14.86
C LYS A 7 -10.40 22.92 -14.99
N THR A 8 -11.03 22.25 -14.02
CA THR A 8 -12.49 22.23 -13.93
C THR A 8 -13.07 23.62 -13.69
N GLN A 9 -14.20 23.91 -14.31
CA GLN A 9 -15.00 25.11 -14.02
C GLN A 9 -15.94 24.89 -12.81
N ASN A 10 -16.20 23.63 -12.45
CA ASN A 10 -17.13 23.24 -11.40
C ASN A 10 -16.34 22.50 -10.28
N LYS A 11 -15.76 23.27 -9.35
CA LYS A 11 -15.08 22.69 -8.19
C LYS A 11 -16.08 21.97 -7.30
N LYS A 12 -15.70 20.78 -6.81
CA LYS A 12 -16.49 20.02 -5.83
C LYS A 12 -16.41 20.66 -4.44
N VAL A 13 -17.46 20.50 -3.66
CA VAL A 13 -17.45 20.86 -2.24
C VAL A 13 -16.56 19.86 -1.49
N LYS A 14 -15.60 20.36 -0.73
CA LYS A 14 -14.73 19.51 0.08
C LYS A 14 -15.51 18.95 1.26
N PRO A 15 -15.41 17.65 1.56
CA PRO A 15 -16.10 17.04 2.69
C PRO A 15 -15.50 17.51 4.02
N GLU A 16 -16.32 17.51 5.06
CA GLU A 16 -15.87 17.72 6.44
C GLU A 16 -14.89 16.61 6.84
N ALA A 17 -13.84 16.96 7.59
CA ALA A 17 -12.79 16.01 8.01
C ALA A 17 -13.36 14.81 8.81
N SER A 18 -14.42 15.02 9.61
CA SER A 18 -15.10 14.00 10.37
C SER A 18 -15.84 12.95 9.53
N THR A 19 -16.20 13.32 8.28
CA THR A 19 -16.93 12.44 7.34
C THR A 19 -16.01 11.67 6.40
N LEU A 20 -14.72 12.00 6.41
CA LEU A 20 -13.74 11.30 5.60
C LEU A 20 -13.71 9.82 5.97
N GLY A 21 -13.58 8.99 4.99
CA GLY A 21 -13.30 7.57 5.13
C GLY A 21 -12.10 7.24 4.28
N PHE A 22 -12.06 6.05 3.74
CA PHE A 22 -11.04 5.68 2.77
C PHE A 22 -11.68 5.51 1.39
N GLY A 23 -11.26 6.32 0.40
CA GLY A 23 -11.70 6.20 -1.00
C GLY A 23 -13.17 6.56 -1.27
N LYS A 24 -13.81 7.38 -0.43
CA LYS A 24 -15.22 7.81 -0.59
C LYS A 24 -15.39 9.06 -1.44
N TYR A 25 -14.45 9.98 -1.32
CA TYR A 25 -14.48 11.27 -2.02
C TYR A 25 -13.26 11.36 -2.94
N PHE A 26 -13.41 12.02 -4.06
CA PHE A 26 -12.33 12.19 -5.03
C PHE A 26 -12.11 13.67 -5.33
N SER A 27 -10.87 14.05 -5.57
CA SER A 27 -10.47 15.42 -5.90
C SER A 27 -11.06 15.90 -7.22
N ASP A 28 -10.80 17.15 -7.60
CA ASP A 28 -11.42 17.80 -8.75
C ASP A 28 -10.90 17.28 -10.08
N HIS A 29 -9.67 16.80 -10.13
CA HIS A 29 -9.00 16.37 -11.36
C HIS A 29 -8.45 14.95 -11.25
N MET A 30 -8.05 14.41 -12.39
CA MET A 30 -7.23 13.21 -12.53
C MET A 30 -6.09 13.49 -13.51
N ALA A 31 -4.94 12.85 -13.31
CA ALA A 31 -3.83 12.90 -14.25
C ALA A 31 -3.83 11.65 -15.11
N MET A 32 -3.49 11.78 -16.39
CA MET A 32 -3.49 10.67 -17.34
C MET A 32 -2.34 10.79 -18.33
N ILE A 33 -1.83 9.67 -18.78
CA ILE A 33 -0.92 9.55 -19.91
C ILE A 33 -1.22 8.26 -20.67
N THR A 34 -1.30 8.35 -21.98
CA THR A 34 -1.60 7.22 -22.87
C THR A 34 -0.32 6.59 -23.40
N TRP A 35 -0.31 5.28 -23.55
CA TRP A 35 0.75 4.55 -24.21
C TRP A 35 0.21 3.71 -25.37
N SER A 36 0.97 3.65 -26.46
CA SER A 36 0.77 2.63 -27.48
C SER A 36 2.12 2.10 -27.98
N SER A 37 2.14 0.86 -28.46
CA SER A 37 3.33 0.22 -28.99
C SER A 37 3.93 0.98 -30.18
N GLU A 38 3.13 1.75 -30.91
CA GLU A 38 3.55 2.57 -32.06
C GLU A 38 4.18 3.91 -31.65
N LYS A 39 3.63 4.56 -30.61
CA LYS A 39 3.96 5.97 -30.25
C LYS A 39 4.71 6.09 -28.94
N GLY A 40 4.80 5.02 -28.15
CA GLY A 40 5.27 5.12 -26.77
C GLY A 40 4.32 5.96 -25.89
N TRP A 41 4.86 6.55 -24.86
CA TRP A 41 4.11 7.43 -23.94
C TRP A 41 3.81 8.78 -24.58
N HIS A 42 2.55 9.20 -24.59
CA HIS A 42 2.08 10.44 -25.19
C HIS A 42 0.82 10.97 -24.53
N LYS A 43 0.42 12.21 -24.85
CA LYS A 43 -0.80 12.87 -24.34
C LYS A 43 -0.87 12.96 -22.81
N ALA A 44 0.23 13.33 -22.16
CA ALA A 44 0.19 13.63 -20.73
C ALA A 44 -0.75 14.79 -20.43
N ARG A 45 -1.68 14.60 -19.49
CA ARG A 45 -2.72 15.59 -19.19
C ARG A 45 -3.21 15.51 -17.75
N ILE A 46 -3.62 16.63 -17.19
CA ILE A 46 -4.41 16.73 -15.96
C ILE A 46 -5.75 17.34 -16.38
N VAL A 47 -6.83 16.62 -16.13
CA VAL A 47 -8.18 16.94 -16.63
C VAL A 47 -9.20 16.82 -15.50
N PRO A 48 -10.41 17.40 -15.63
CA PRO A 48 -11.47 17.19 -14.65
C PRO A 48 -11.71 15.71 -14.38
N PHE A 49 -12.00 15.38 -13.12
CA PHE A 49 -12.30 14.00 -12.71
C PHE A 49 -13.63 13.56 -13.32
N GLU A 50 -13.59 12.52 -14.14
CA GLU A 50 -14.74 11.96 -14.85
C GLU A 50 -14.65 10.44 -14.97
N ASN A 51 -15.70 9.80 -15.43
CA ASN A 51 -15.70 8.36 -15.70
C ASN A 51 -14.77 8.02 -16.87
N LEU A 52 -14.05 6.93 -16.76
CA LEU A 52 -13.28 6.38 -17.87
C LEU A 52 -14.22 5.66 -18.84
N SER A 53 -14.11 5.95 -20.13
CA SER A 53 -14.78 5.18 -21.17
C SER A 53 -13.87 4.03 -21.59
N ILE A 54 -14.28 2.80 -21.30
CA ILE A 54 -13.52 1.60 -21.57
C ILE A 54 -14.32 0.70 -22.51
N HIS A 55 -13.67 0.22 -23.59
CA HIS A 55 -14.32 -0.71 -24.54
C HIS A 55 -14.61 -2.04 -23.83
N PRO A 56 -15.78 -2.69 -24.09
CA PRO A 56 -16.15 -3.95 -23.41
C PRO A 56 -15.16 -5.10 -23.61
N ALA A 57 -14.38 -5.09 -24.70
CA ALA A 57 -13.34 -6.10 -24.96
C ALA A 57 -11.96 -5.73 -24.40
N SER A 58 -11.84 -4.65 -23.63
CA SER A 58 -10.53 -4.24 -23.06
C SER A 58 -9.92 -5.36 -22.22
N THR A 59 -8.62 -5.59 -22.41
CA THR A 59 -7.86 -6.66 -21.76
C THR A 59 -7.91 -6.59 -20.23
N VAL A 60 -8.00 -5.40 -19.65
CA VAL A 60 -8.16 -5.22 -18.20
C VAL A 60 -9.42 -5.89 -17.67
N LEU A 61 -10.53 -5.84 -18.37
CA LEU A 61 -11.82 -6.38 -17.93
C LEU A 61 -11.87 -7.92 -17.92
N HIS A 62 -11.07 -8.57 -18.75
CA HIS A 62 -11.10 -10.01 -18.95
C HIS A 62 -9.91 -10.74 -18.34
N TYR A 63 -8.73 -10.12 -18.34
CA TYR A 63 -7.47 -10.77 -17.96
C TYR A 63 -6.73 -10.07 -16.83
N GLY A 64 -7.35 -9.04 -16.23
CA GLY A 64 -6.73 -8.32 -15.10
C GLY A 64 -5.38 -7.69 -15.44
N ALA A 65 -5.21 -7.23 -16.70
CA ALA A 65 -3.99 -6.57 -17.16
C ALA A 65 -3.92 -5.17 -16.52
N GLU A 66 -3.66 -5.10 -15.22
CA GLU A 66 -3.62 -3.84 -14.46
C GLU A 66 -2.67 -3.94 -13.27
N ILE A 67 -2.13 -2.78 -12.90
CA ILE A 67 -1.30 -2.57 -11.72
C ILE A 67 -1.69 -1.26 -11.06
N PHE A 68 -1.40 -1.13 -9.78
CA PHE A 68 -1.68 0.12 -9.06
C PHE A 68 -0.64 0.43 -8.00
N GLU A 69 -0.64 1.66 -7.56
CA GLU A 69 0.14 2.15 -6.46
C GLU A 69 -0.73 2.82 -5.40
N GLY A 70 -0.14 3.07 -4.25
CA GLY A 70 -0.78 3.83 -3.18
C GLY A 70 0.26 4.55 -2.37
N LEU A 71 0.16 5.88 -2.35
CA LEU A 71 0.97 6.76 -1.53
C LEU A 71 0.11 7.91 -1.01
N LYS A 72 0.68 8.75 -0.17
CA LYS A 72 -0.06 9.85 0.46
C LYS A 72 0.70 11.16 0.35
N ALA A 73 -0.05 12.25 0.18
CA ALA A 73 0.41 13.60 0.39
C ALA A 73 -0.12 14.14 1.73
N TYR A 74 0.71 14.86 2.44
CA TYR A 74 0.45 15.31 3.80
C TYR A 74 0.57 16.83 3.88
N ARG A 75 -0.33 17.48 4.64
CA ARG A 75 -0.27 18.90 4.92
C ARG A 75 0.68 19.15 6.10
N ARG A 76 1.74 19.95 5.86
CA ARG A 76 2.66 20.35 6.91
C ARG A 76 2.09 21.52 7.75
N LYS A 77 2.70 21.78 8.90
CA LYS A 77 2.32 22.90 9.78
C LYS A 77 2.49 24.29 9.12
N ASP A 78 3.44 24.42 8.19
CA ASP A 78 3.68 25.67 7.43
C ASP A 78 2.69 25.86 6.26
N GLY A 79 1.74 24.95 6.10
CA GLY A 79 0.75 24.98 5.03
C GLY A 79 1.19 24.34 3.72
N GLY A 80 2.45 23.97 3.57
CA GLY A 80 2.96 23.24 2.40
C GLY A 80 2.50 21.80 2.36
N VAL A 81 2.70 21.14 1.23
CA VAL A 81 2.38 19.73 1.02
C VAL A 81 3.68 18.95 0.82
N GLN A 82 3.69 17.71 1.26
CA GLN A 82 4.81 16.81 1.05
C GLN A 82 4.35 15.38 0.81
N MET A 83 5.16 14.58 0.13
CA MET A 83 4.96 13.15 -0.09
C MET A 83 6.09 12.35 0.57
N PHE A 84 5.79 11.12 0.99
CA PHE A 84 6.75 10.23 1.64
C PHE A 84 7.25 9.17 0.64
N ARG A 85 8.55 9.19 0.31
CA ARG A 85 9.27 8.26 -0.58
C ARG A 85 8.57 8.02 -1.95
N PRO A 86 8.08 9.07 -2.63
CA PRO A 86 7.27 8.90 -3.84
C PRO A 86 8.03 8.22 -4.98
N MET A 87 9.34 8.38 -5.08
CA MET A 87 10.15 7.73 -6.11
C MET A 87 10.17 6.20 -5.94
N GLU A 88 10.12 5.70 -4.70
CA GLU A 88 10.04 4.26 -4.47
C GLU A 88 8.72 3.66 -4.98
N ASN A 89 7.63 4.43 -4.93
CA ASN A 89 6.36 4.03 -5.54
C ASN A 89 6.47 3.98 -7.08
N VAL A 90 7.11 4.97 -7.71
CA VAL A 90 7.35 4.99 -9.16
C VAL A 90 8.18 3.76 -9.60
N LYS A 91 9.26 3.47 -8.89
CA LYS A 91 10.10 2.29 -9.17
C LYS A 91 9.31 0.99 -9.00
N ARG A 92 8.48 0.88 -7.96
CA ARG A 92 7.67 -0.32 -7.72
C ARG A 92 6.56 -0.48 -8.75
N LEU A 93 5.95 0.62 -9.22
CA LEU A 93 5.02 0.60 -10.35
C LEU A 93 5.65 -0.06 -11.56
N ASN A 94 6.87 0.33 -11.93
CA ASN A 94 7.59 -0.24 -13.07
C ASN A 94 7.92 -1.73 -12.87
N ARG A 95 8.37 -2.15 -11.68
CA ARG A 95 8.56 -3.57 -11.37
C ARG A 95 7.27 -4.39 -11.52
N SER A 96 6.13 -3.80 -11.13
CA SER A 96 4.82 -4.44 -11.33
C SER A 96 4.42 -4.49 -12.80
N ALA A 97 4.71 -3.42 -13.56
CA ALA A 97 4.47 -3.36 -15.01
C ALA A 97 5.25 -4.43 -15.76
N GLU A 98 6.54 -4.57 -15.49
CA GLU A 98 7.39 -5.60 -16.07
C GLU A 98 6.83 -7.00 -15.83
N ARG A 99 6.36 -7.29 -14.60
CA ARG A 99 5.81 -8.62 -14.27
C ARG A 99 4.56 -8.96 -15.07
N LEU A 100 3.72 -7.99 -15.39
CA LEU A 100 2.47 -8.19 -16.13
C LEU A 100 2.58 -7.88 -17.63
N CYS A 101 3.78 -7.65 -18.16
CA CYS A 101 4.01 -7.23 -19.54
C CYS A 101 3.19 -5.97 -19.92
N LEU A 102 3.02 -5.07 -18.97
CA LEU A 102 2.56 -3.70 -19.18
C LEU A 102 3.77 -2.82 -19.53
N PRO A 103 3.57 -1.68 -20.23
CA PRO A 103 4.67 -0.78 -20.55
C PRO A 103 5.24 -0.13 -19.27
N THR A 104 6.56 -0.14 -19.13
CA THR A 104 7.22 0.69 -18.13
C THR A 104 7.14 2.16 -18.50
N ILE A 105 6.94 3.03 -17.51
CA ILE A 105 6.97 4.48 -17.72
C ILE A 105 8.32 5.03 -17.25
N PRO A 106 9.01 5.91 -18.02
CA PRO A 106 10.21 6.56 -17.54
C PRO A 106 9.99 7.20 -16.16
N GLU A 107 10.91 6.93 -15.22
CA GLU A 107 10.72 7.33 -13.81
C GLU A 107 10.55 8.84 -13.66
N ASP A 108 11.29 9.63 -14.42
CA ASP A 108 11.19 11.09 -14.44
C ASP A 108 9.82 11.56 -14.96
N VAL A 109 9.27 10.92 -15.99
CA VAL A 109 7.94 11.25 -16.56
C VAL A 109 6.83 10.92 -15.55
N ALA A 110 6.88 9.73 -14.93
CA ALA A 110 5.90 9.34 -13.92
C ALA A 110 5.95 10.26 -12.70
N PHE A 111 7.15 10.60 -12.27
CA PHE A 111 7.39 11.46 -11.12
C PHE A 111 6.94 12.91 -11.38
N GLU A 112 7.26 13.46 -12.56
CA GLU A 112 6.82 14.79 -12.99
C GLU A 112 5.28 14.86 -13.04
N LEU A 113 4.62 13.86 -13.63
CA LEU A 113 3.15 13.81 -13.68
C LEU A 113 2.53 13.73 -12.29
N LEU A 114 3.09 12.91 -11.39
CA LEU A 114 2.65 12.75 -10.01
C LEU A 114 2.78 14.07 -9.23
N THR A 115 3.95 14.71 -9.27
CA THR A 115 4.22 15.97 -8.56
C THR A 115 3.33 17.09 -9.08
N LYS A 116 3.21 17.20 -10.41
CA LYS A 116 2.36 18.21 -11.02
C LYS A 116 0.88 18.02 -10.68
N PHE A 117 0.43 16.77 -10.61
CA PHE A 117 -0.93 16.45 -10.17
C PHE A 117 -1.17 16.87 -8.71
N VAL A 118 -0.22 16.60 -7.82
CA VAL A 118 -0.33 17.02 -6.41
C VAL A 118 -0.29 18.54 -6.28
N GLU A 119 0.53 19.25 -7.05
CA GLU A 119 0.52 20.72 -7.11
C GLU A 119 -0.87 21.27 -7.46
N VAL A 120 -1.53 20.67 -8.48
CA VAL A 120 -2.87 21.09 -8.91
C VAL A 120 -3.92 20.80 -7.85
N GLU A 121 -3.82 19.67 -7.18
CA GLU A 121 -4.78 19.15 -6.19
C GLU A 121 -4.40 19.43 -4.75
N GLN A 122 -3.35 20.21 -4.48
CA GLN A 122 -2.84 20.42 -3.12
C GLN A 122 -3.90 20.94 -2.13
N GLU A 123 -4.89 21.69 -2.59
CA GLU A 123 -6.01 22.18 -1.77
C GLU A 123 -6.89 21.03 -1.22
N TRP A 124 -6.86 19.85 -1.87
CA TRP A 124 -7.57 18.65 -1.41
C TRP A 124 -6.83 17.90 -0.30
N THR A 125 -5.60 18.29 0.03
CA THR A 125 -4.85 17.72 1.14
C THR A 125 -5.38 18.28 2.46
N PRO A 126 -6.09 17.47 3.28
CA PRO A 126 -6.66 17.95 4.53
C PRO A 126 -5.58 18.37 5.53
N SER A 127 -5.92 19.27 6.46
CA SER A 127 -5.01 19.78 7.49
C SER A 127 -5.21 19.17 8.88
N ASN A 128 -6.31 18.44 9.09
CA ASN A 128 -6.60 17.81 10.37
C ASN A 128 -5.61 16.68 10.67
N GLU A 129 -5.32 16.49 11.95
CA GLU A 129 -4.41 15.44 12.40
C GLU A 129 -4.90 14.05 11.94
N GLY A 130 -3.96 13.19 11.52
CA GLY A 130 -4.27 11.85 11.02
C GLY A 130 -4.86 11.79 9.61
N THR A 131 -5.19 12.95 9.00
CA THR A 131 -5.74 13.00 7.64
C THR A 131 -4.65 13.14 6.59
N SER A 132 -4.93 12.80 5.35
CA SER A 132 -4.01 12.93 4.21
C SER A 132 -4.75 12.92 2.89
N LEU A 133 -4.08 13.28 1.80
CA LEU A 133 -4.56 13.03 0.46
C LEU A 133 -3.97 11.72 -0.05
N TYR A 134 -4.80 10.68 -0.19
CA TYR A 134 -4.39 9.41 -0.75
C TYR A 134 -4.32 9.49 -2.27
N LEU A 135 -3.19 9.14 -2.83
CA LEU A 135 -2.93 9.12 -4.27
C LEU A 135 -2.99 7.67 -4.76
N ARG A 136 -3.74 7.43 -5.82
CA ARG A 136 -3.90 6.15 -6.48
C ARG A 136 -3.43 6.22 -7.94
N PRO A 137 -2.12 6.09 -8.18
CA PRO A 137 -1.62 5.76 -9.52
C PRO A 137 -2.07 4.35 -9.91
N PHE A 138 -2.51 4.15 -11.13
CA PHE A 138 -2.80 2.84 -11.69
C PHE A 138 -2.59 2.83 -13.20
N MET A 139 -2.27 1.66 -13.73
CA MET A 139 -2.07 1.45 -15.17
C MET A 139 -2.86 0.23 -15.59
N PHE A 140 -3.50 0.31 -16.73
CA PHE A 140 -4.25 -0.82 -17.26
C PHE A 140 -4.11 -0.95 -18.78
N GLY A 141 -4.16 -2.21 -19.25
CA GLY A 141 -4.21 -2.54 -20.67
C GLY A 141 -5.58 -2.26 -21.26
N ASN A 142 -5.58 -1.53 -22.39
CA ASN A 142 -6.80 -1.06 -23.04
C ASN A 142 -6.92 -1.56 -24.50
N ASP A 143 -6.35 -2.72 -24.80
CA ASP A 143 -6.52 -3.34 -26.11
C ASP A 143 -7.95 -3.84 -26.29
N GLU A 144 -8.56 -3.49 -27.42
CA GLU A 144 -9.95 -3.80 -27.74
C GLU A 144 -10.08 -5.20 -28.40
N THR A 145 -9.56 -6.23 -27.72
CA THR A 145 -9.53 -7.60 -28.27
C THR A 145 -9.67 -8.65 -27.17
N LEU A 146 -10.34 -9.75 -27.49
CA LEU A 146 -10.46 -10.93 -26.63
C LEU A 146 -9.30 -11.91 -26.96
N GLY A 147 -8.24 -11.83 -26.21
CA GLY A 147 -7.08 -12.71 -26.35
C GLY A 147 -6.04 -12.39 -25.28
N VAL A 148 -5.35 -13.41 -24.78
CA VAL A 148 -4.25 -13.24 -23.81
C VAL A 148 -2.98 -12.96 -24.60
N HIS A 149 -2.47 -11.74 -24.47
CA HIS A 149 -1.25 -11.27 -25.12
C HIS A 149 -0.60 -10.14 -24.31
N SER A 150 0.63 -9.78 -24.65
CA SER A 150 1.26 -8.57 -24.11
C SER A 150 0.48 -7.33 -24.58
N VAL A 151 0.36 -6.34 -23.70
CA VAL A 151 -0.44 -5.13 -23.96
C VAL A 151 0.21 -4.27 -25.06
N HIS A 152 -0.60 -3.77 -26.01
CA HIS A 152 -0.20 -2.85 -27.06
C HIS A 152 -0.73 -1.43 -26.84
N ASN A 153 -1.77 -1.27 -26.01
CA ASN A 153 -2.34 0.01 -25.63
C ASN A 153 -2.58 0.05 -24.12
N ALA A 154 -2.17 1.09 -23.46
CA ALA A 154 -2.35 1.25 -22.01
C ALA A 154 -2.65 2.71 -21.63
N GLU A 155 -3.37 2.88 -20.54
CA GLU A 155 -3.54 4.17 -19.86
C GLU A 155 -2.89 4.10 -18.49
N PHE A 156 -2.09 5.11 -18.14
CA PHE A 156 -1.65 5.37 -16.78
C PHE A 156 -2.44 6.55 -16.23
N VAL A 157 -3.04 6.36 -15.07
CA VAL A 157 -3.97 7.31 -14.45
C VAL A 157 -3.58 7.53 -12.99
N ILE A 158 -3.72 8.77 -12.50
CA ILE A 158 -3.58 9.10 -11.08
C ILE A 158 -4.86 9.80 -10.62
N ILE A 159 -5.49 9.25 -9.60
CA ILE A 159 -6.63 9.87 -8.91
C ILE A 159 -6.26 10.14 -7.45
N ALA A 160 -6.96 11.06 -6.80
CA ALA A 160 -6.73 11.41 -5.41
C ALA A 160 -8.01 11.42 -4.59
N SER A 161 -7.89 11.00 -3.33
CA SER A 161 -8.98 10.93 -2.37
C SER A 161 -8.54 11.51 -1.03
N PRO A 162 -9.20 12.53 -0.48
CA PRO A 162 -8.97 12.93 0.91
C PRO A 162 -9.41 11.80 1.84
N VAL A 163 -8.54 11.37 2.73
CA VAL A 163 -8.79 10.27 3.66
C VAL A 163 -8.65 10.72 5.10
N GLY A 164 -9.50 10.17 5.95
CA GLY A 164 -9.44 10.36 7.38
C GLY A 164 -8.34 9.54 8.05
N SER A 165 -8.25 9.64 9.37
CA SER A 165 -7.42 8.73 10.14
C SER A 165 -7.88 7.29 9.91
N TYR A 166 -6.93 6.40 9.65
CA TYR A 166 -7.24 4.98 9.53
C TYR A 166 -7.83 4.43 10.83
N TYR A 167 -7.32 4.91 11.96
CA TYR A 167 -7.83 4.62 13.28
C TYR A 167 -8.51 5.87 13.86
N LYS A 168 -9.82 5.83 14.06
CA LYS A 168 -10.58 6.97 14.58
C LYS A 168 -10.21 7.38 16.01
N GLU A 169 -9.78 6.41 16.82
CA GLU A 169 -9.46 6.56 18.25
C GLU A 169 -7.96 6.33 18.55
N GLY A 170 -7.09 6.56 17.54
CA GLY A 170 -5.67 6.19 17.62
C GLY A 170 -5.43 4.76 17.15
N ILE A 171 -4.15 4.32 17.21
CA ILE A 171 -3.83 2.94 16.86
C ILE A 171 -4.33 1.98 17.93
N ASN A 172 -5.13 0.98 17.52
CA ASN A 172 -5.62 -0.06 18.41
C ASN A 172 -5.18 -1.43 17.91
N PRO A 173 -4.79 -2.34 18.82
CA PRO A 173 -4.42 -3.69 18.43
C PRO A 173 -5.59 -4.45 17.78
N VAL A 174 -5.32 -5.07 16.64
CA VAL A 174 -6.31 -5.86 15.89
C VAL A 174 -6.14 -7.36 16.16
N LYS A 175 -7.20 -8.12 15.88
CA LYS A 175 -7.21 -9.58 15.96
C LYS A 175 -7.02 -10.16 14.57
N ILE A 176 -6.12 -11.12 14.45
CA ILE A 176 -5.71 -11.73 13.18
C ILE A 176 -5.93 -13.24 13.23
N MET A 177 -6.53 -13.79 12.20
CA MET A 177 -6.67 -15.23 12.00
C MET A 177 -5.54 -15.74 11.10
N ILE A 178 -4.84 -16.79 11.50
CA ILE A 178 -3.84 -17.43 10.64
C ILE A 178 -4.58 -18.29 9.62
N GLU A 179 -4.30 -18.06 8.34
CA GLU A 179 -4.99 -18.68 7.22
C GLU A 179 -4.28 -19.97 6.79
N ASN A 180 -5.00 -21.08 6.76
CA ASN A 180 -4.47 -22.40 6.42
C ASN A 180 -5.16 -23.08 5.22
N GLU A 181 -6.22 -22.45 4.65
CA GLU A 181 -6.93 -22.98 3.49
C GLU A 181 -6.56 -22.28 2.19
N ASP A 182 -6.68 -20.96 2.17
CA ASP A 182 -6.37 -20.13 1.01
C ASP A 182 -4.93 -19.63 1.03
N VAL A 183 -4.42 -19.27 -0.14
CA VAL A 183 -3.12 -18.63 -0.31
C VAL A 183 -3.27 -17.30 -1.02
N ARG A 184 -2.50 -16.30 -0.61
CA ARG A 184 -2.51 -14.99 -1.24
C ARG A 184 -1.81 -15.00 -2.59
N ALA A 185 -0.67 -15.67 -2.66
CA ALA A 185 0.21 -15.74 -3.81
C ALA A 185 1.16 -16.93 -3.69
N VAL A 186 1.84 -17.25 -4.79
CA VAL A 186 2.88 -18.28 -4.82
C VAL A 186 4.16 -17.71 -5.41
N ARG A 187 5.31 -18.30 -5.05
CA ARG A 187 6.60 -17.98 -5.66
C ARG A 187 6.54 -18.27 -7.18
N GLY A 188 7.04 -17.34 -8.00
CA GLY A 188 6.92 -17.40 -9.46
C GLY A 188 5.58 -16.87 -9.99
N GLY A 189 4.60 -16.59 -9.13
CA GLY A 189 3.36 -15.88 -9.46
C GLY A 189 3.50 -14.36 -9.47
N THR A 190 2.43 -13.66 -9.18
CA THR A 190 2.35 -12.19 -9.21
C THR A 190 2.48 -11.54 -7.83
N GLY A 191 2.78 -12.29 -6.77
CA GLY A 191 2.70 -11.83 -5.38
C GLY A 191 3.55 -10.60 -5.06
N TYR A 192 4.70 -10.44 -5.70
CA TYR A 192 5.59 -9.28 -5.53
C TYR A 192 5.19 -8.07 -6.39
N ALA A 193 4.27 -8.24 -7.34
CA ALA A 193 3.70 -7.16 -8.12
C ALA A 193 2.43 -6.61 -7.46
N LYS A 194 2.18 -5.32 -7.60
CA LYS A 194 0.99 -4.68 -7.03
C LYS A 194 -0.13 -4.65 -8.08
N CYS A 195 -0.79 -5.80 -8.29
CA CYS A 195 -1.86 -6.02 -9.26
C CYS A 195 -3.14 -6.53 -8.60
N GLY A 196 -4.31 -6.22 -9.16
CA GLY A 196 -5.62 -6.50 -8.58
C GLY A 196 -5.91 -7.97 -8.36
N GLY A 197 -5.34 -8.85 -9.17
CA GLY A 197 -5.51 -10.30 -9.01
C GLY A 197 -5.09 -10.82 -7.64
N ASN A 198 -4.00 -10.28 -7.06
CA ASN A 198 -3.56 -10.64 -5.71
C ASN A 198 -4.57 -10.20 -4.63
N TYR A 199 -5.24 -9.08 -4.86
CA TYR A 199 -6.25 -8.55 -3.93
C TYR A 199 -7.58 -9.29 -4.07
N ALA A 200 -8.00 -9.61 -5.29
CA ALA A 200 -9.18 -10.43 -5.53
C ALA A 200 -9.04 -11.82 -4.88
N ALA A 201 -7.87 -12.45 -4.96
CA ALA A 201 -7.58 -13.73 -4.33
C ALA A 201 -7.71 -13.69 -2.79
N SER A 202 -7.51 -12.53 -2.17
CA SER A 202 -7.56 -12.37 -0.71
C SER A 202 -8.97 -12.22 -0.14
N THR A 203 -9.99 -11.96 -0.96
CA THR A 203 -11.32 -11.55 -0.50
C THR A 203 -12.06 -12.66 0.25
N ARG A 204 -11.94 -13.93 -0.19
CA ARG A 204 -12.63 -15.07 0.45
C ARG A 204 -12.11 -15.31 1.87
N ALA A 205 -10.81 -15.35 2.05
CA ALA A 205 -10.20 -15.53 3.37
C ALA A 205 -10.48 -14.32 4.27
N GLY A 206 -10.41 -13.10 3.74
CA GLY A 206 -10.78 -11.88 4.46
C GLY A 206 -12.22 -11.91 4.98
N LYS A 207 -13.18 -12.31 4.12
CA LYS A 207 -14.59 -12.45 4.53
C LYS A 207 -14.77 -13.53 5.60
N ARG A 208 -14.10 -14.65 5.48
CA ARG A 208 -14.12 -15.74 6.48
C ARG A 208 -13.57 -15.29 7.84
N ALA A 209 -12.52 -14.49 7.84
CA ALA A 209 -11.97 -13.90 9.05
C ALA A 209 -12.95 -12.91 9.69
N GLU A 210 -13.54 -12.00 8.89
CA GLU A 210 -14.55 -11.04 9.35
C GLU A 210 -15.76 -11.73 10.01
N ASP A 211 -16.29 -12.80 9.39
CA ASP A 211 -17.42 -13.58 9.91
C ASP A 211 -17.11 -14.23 11.27
N LYS A 212 -15.83 -14.46 11.57
CA LYS A 212 -15.33 -14.97 12.84
C LYS A 212 -14.89 -13.87 13.82
N GLY A 213 -15.05 -12.59 13.47
CA GLY A 213 -14.71 -11.43 14.30
C GLY A 213 -13.21 -11.07 14.28
N TYR A 214 -12.48 -11.46 13.24
CA TYR A 214 -11.09 -11.08 13.02
C TYR A 214 -10.99 -9.99 11.95
N SER A 215 -10.03 -9.08 12.11
CA SER A 215 -9.87 -7.94 11.19
C SER A 215 -9.25 -8.34 9.86
N GLN A 216 -8.32 -9.31 9.86
CA GLN A 216 -7.55 -9.75 8.70
C GLN A 216 -7.04 -11.19 8.92
N VAL A 217 -6.39 -11.74 7.89
CA VAL A 217 -5.68 -13.01 7.96
C VAL A 217 -4.17 -12.83 7.92
N LEU A 218 -3.44 -13.71 8.59
CA LEU A 218 -2.00 -13.91 8.42
C LEU A 218 -1.79 -15.01 7.39
N TRP A 219 -1.12 -14.69 6.30
CA TRP A 219 -0.90 -15.58 5.18
C TRP A 219 0.29 -16.49 5.39
N LEU A 220 0.14 -17.75 5.04
CA LEU A 220 1.22 -18.72 4.88
C LEU A 220 1.60 -18.84 3.39
N ASP A 221 2.82 -19.28 3.12
CA ASP A 221 3.32 -19.50 1.77
C ASP A 221 2.47 -20.50 0.99
N GLY A 222 2.39 -20.30 -0.32
CA GLY A 222 1.50 -21.09 -1.18
C GLY A 222 2.00 -22.48 -1.57
N VAL A 223 3.21 -22.89 -1.16
CA VAL A 223 3.81 -24.17 -1.52
C VAL A 223 3.80 -25.15 -0.35
N GLU A 224 4.45 -24.77 0.76
CA GLU A 224 4.60 -25.61 1.94
C GLU A 224 3.54 -25.33 3.00
N ARG A 225 2.87 -24.17 2.92
CA ARG A 225 1.94 -23.65 3.94
C ARG A 225 2.55 -23.62 5.34
N LYS A 226 3.80 -23.32 5.37
CA LYS A 226 4.63 -23.37 6.55
C LYS A 226 5.22 -22.02 6.93
N TYR A 227 5.56 -21.20 5.94
CA TYR A 227 6.25 -19.94 6.18
C TYR A 227 5.30 -18.76 6.11
N ILE A 228 5.43 -17.87 7.08
CA ILE A 228 4.64 -16.65 7.17
C ILE A 228 5.06 -15.69 6.05
N GLU A 229 4.09 -15.01 5.42
CA GLU A 229 4.34 -14.07 4.34
C GLU A 229 3.86 -12.65 4.67
N GLU A 230 2.56 -12.43 4.75
CA GLU A 230 1.94 -11.11 4.93
C GLU A 230 0.73 -11.18 5.87
N VAL A 231 0.28 -10.04 6.37
CA VAL A 231 -0.98 -9.90 7.13
C VAL A 231 -1.97 -9.03 6.36
N GLY A 232 -3.09 -9.63 5.94
CA GLY A 232 -4.05 -8.95 5.06
C GLY A 232 -3.40 -8.46 3.78
N ALA A 233 -3.36 -7.14 3.59
CA ALA A 233 -2.70 -6.44 2.48
C ALA A 233 -1.44 -5.66 2.94
N MET A 234 -0.80 -6.08 4.03
CA MET A 234 0.37 -5.44 4.65
C MET A 234 1.50 -6.45 4.84
N ASN A 235 2.74 -5.97 4.83
CA ASN A 235 3.85 -6.74 5.37
C ASN A 235 3.69 -6.89 6.89
N VAL A 236 4.35 -7.87 7.48
CA VAL A 236 4.25 -8.18 8.91
C VAL A 236 5.62 -8.25 9.55
N MET A 237 5.71 -7.84 10.80
CA MET A 237 6.90 -7.92 11.65
C MET A 237 6.54 -8.48 13.02
N PHE A 238 7.48 -9.22 13.62
CA PHE A 238 7.34 -9.84 14.93
C PHE A 238 8.56 -9.51 15.76
N LYS A 239 8.36 -9.08 17.00
CA LYS A 239 9.46 -8.96 17.97
C LYS A 239 9.53 -10.23 18.79
N ILE A 240 10.61 -10.98 18.62
CA ILE A 240 10.85 -12.27 19.26
C ILE A 240 12.21 -12.23 19.92
N ASN A 241 12.28 -12.49 21.23
CA ASN A 241 13.52 -12.45 22.03
C ASN A 241 14.33 -11.15 21.80
N GLY A 242 13.67 -10.00 21.83
CA GLY A 242 14.28 -8.68 21.69
C GLY A 242 14.66 -8.27 20.26
N LYS A 243 14.56 -9.16 19.26
CA LYS A 243 14.86 -8.91 17.87
C LYS A 243 13.58 -8.76 17.04
N VAL A 244 13.62 -7.95 15.99
CA VAL A 244 12.50 -7.86 15.05
C VAL A 244 12.75 -8.80 13.86
N VAL A 245 11.82 -9.74 13.65
CA VAL A 245 11.84 -10.68 12.54
C VAL A 245 10.77 -10.29 11.52
N THR A 246 11.12 -10.24 10.25
CA THR A 246 10.16 -10.04 9.15
C THR A 246 10.41 -11.07 8.05
N PRO A 247 9.35 -11.61 7.42
CA PRO A 247 9.51 -12.51 6.29
C PRO A 247 10.40 -11.93 5.20
N MET A 248 11.38 -12.72 4.74
CA MET A 248 12.25 -12.33 3.64
C MET A 248 11.44 -12.25 2.33
N LEU A 249 11.84 -11.36 1.44
CA LEU A 249 11.21 -11.20 0.12
C LEU A 249 11.54 -12.42 -0.76
N SER A 250 10.63 -13.38 -0.80
CA SER A 250 10.78 -14.68 -1.46
C SER A 250 10.27 -14.72 -2.90
N GLY A 251 9.72 -13.61 -3.42
CA GLY A 251 9.09 -13.51 -4.74
C GLY A 251 7.57 -13.67 -4.73
N SER A 252 6.96 -13.99 -3.58
CA SER A 252 5.51 -13.98 -3.35
C SER A 252 5.04 -12.80 -2.49
N ILE A 253 5.96 -12.13 -1.81
CA ILE A 253 5.70 -11.02 -0.88
C ILE A 253 5.92 -9.69 -1.59
N LEU A 254 4.99 -8.73 -1.39
CA LEU A 254 5.15 -7.38 -1.92
C LEU A 254 6.29 -6.65 -1.19
N PRO A 255 7.29 -6.08 -1.91
CA PRO A 255 8.32 -5.26 -1.29
C PRO A 255 7.75 -3.92 -0.83
N GLY A 256 7.26 -3.88 0.42
CA GLY A 256 6.58 -2.74 0.99
C GLY A 256 7.52 -1.57 1.27
N ILE A 257 7.11 -0.36 0.88
CA ILE A 257 7.89 0.87 1.14
C ILE A 257 7.87 1.18 2.64
N THR A 258 6.73 0.98 3.32
CA THR A 258 6.66 1.11 4.77
C THR A 258 7.53 0.05 5.48
N ARG A 259 7.53 -1.21 4.99
CA ARG A 259 8.42 -2.26 5.50
C ARG A 259 9.88 -1.84 5.43
N MET A 260 10.32 -1.35 4.28
CA MET A 260 11.69 -0.87 4.07
C MET A 260 12.02 0.27 5.05
N SER A 261 11.10 1.21 5.21
CA SER A 261 11.27 2.33 6.14
C SER A 261 11.32 1.87 7.61
N CYS A 262 10.48 0.90 8.02
CA CYS A 262 10.55 0.30 9.35
C CYS A 262 11.92 -0.31 9.63
N ILE A 263 12.47 -1.08 8.67
CA ILE A 263 13.79 -1.70 8.81
C ILE A 263 14.89 -0.64 8.97
N GLU A 264 14.85 0.42 8.18
CA GLU A 264 15.82 1.52 8.27
C GLU A 264 15.72 2.25 9.62
N VAL A 265 14.50 2.53 10.12
CA VAL A 265 14.29 3.15 11.44
C VAL A 265 14.79 2.23 12.56
N LEU A 266 14.43 0.95 12.55
CA LEU A 266 14.86 -0.02 13.56
C LEU A 266 16.40 -0.09 13.64
N LYS A 267 17.05 -0.24 12.49
CA LYS A 267 18.52 -0.25 12.40
C LYS A 267 19.14 1.04 12.93
N SER A 268 18.56 2.20 12.63
CA SER A 268 19.05 3.50 13.13
C SER A 268 18.92 3.63 14.66
N LYS A 269 18.03 2.88 15.27
CA LYS A 269 17.84 2.81 16.73
C LYS A 269 18.65 1.68 17.41
N GLY A 270 19.46 0.95 16.63
CA GLY A 270 20.24 -0.18 17.15
C GLY A 270 19.43 -1.44 17.44
N ILE A 271 18.20 -1.53 16.92
CA ILE A 271 17.36 -2.72 17.06
C ILE A 271 17.71 -3.70 15.95
N GLU A 272 18.06 -4.94 16.33
CA GLU A 272 18.39 -5.99 15.38
C GLU A 272 17.17 -6.42 14.57
N VAL A 273 17.33 -6.48 13.24
CA VAL A 273 16.28 -6.90 12.30
C VAL A 273 16.76 -8.08 11.49
N GLU A 274 16.02 -9.18 11.55
CA GLU A 274 16.24 -10.40 10.77
C GLU A 274 15.22 -10.48 9.61
N GLU A 275 15.71 -10.42 8.39
CA GLU A 275 14.92 -10.68 7.18
C GLU A 275 15.12 -12.13 6.78
N ARG A 276 14.24 -13.04 7.20
CA ARG A 276 14.38 -14.49 7.02
C ARG A 276 13.05 -15.21 6.86
N LEU A 277 13.10 -16.49 6.55
CA LEU A 277 11.93 -17.34 6.67
C LEU A 277 11.55 -17.48 8.16
N LEU A 278 10.26 -17.36 8.45
CA LEU A 278 9.68 -17.58 9.77
C LEU A 278 8.59 -18.63 9.61
N SER A 279 8.78 -19.79 10.22
CA SER A 279 7.76 -20.85 10.14
C SER A 279 6.61 -20.61 11.12
N ILE A 280 5.45 -21.17 10.79
CA ILE A 280 4.29 -21.15 11.69
C ILE A 280 4.62 -21.87 13.01
N ASP A 281 5.39 -22.97 12.95
CA ASP A 281 5.79 -23.72 14.15
C ASP A 281 6.64 -22.85 15.07
N GLU A 282 7.63 -22.12 14.52
CA GLU A 282 8.45 -21.19 15.29
C GLU A 282 7.61 -20.08 15.93
N LEU A 283 6.65 -19.53 15.18
CA LEU A 283 5.75 -18.50 15.72
C LEU A 283 4.86 -19.08 16.84
N LEU A 284 4.33 -20.30 16.67
CA LEU A 284 3.53 -20.98 17.70
C LEU A 284 4.36 -21.24 18.97
N ASP A 285 5.60 -21.66 18.82
CA ASP A 285 6.51 -21.87 19.95
C ASP A 285 6.82 -20.55 20.67
N ALA A 286 7.06 -19.47 19.92
CA ALA A 286 7.26 -18.14 20.48
C ALA A 286 6.02 -17.62 21.24
N MET A 287 4.81 -17.88 20.72
CA MET A 287 3.56 -17.56 21.43
C MET A 287 3.38 -18.36 22.70
N LYS A 288 3.64 -19.67 22.67
CA LYS A 288 3.48 -20.57 23.83
C LYS A 288 4.51 -20.32 24.93
N SER A 289 5.75 -20.01 24.55
CA SER A 289 6.83 -19.71 25.50
C SER A 289 6.79 -18.28 26.03
N GLY A 290 5.95 -17.40 25.46
CA GLY A 290 5.89 -15.99 25.82
C GLY A 290 7.07 -15.16 25.29
N THR A 291 7.82 -15.66 24.31
CA THR A 291 8.95 -14.95 23.69
C THR A 291 8.53 -14.07 22.52
N LEU A 292 7.28 -14.19 22.03
CA LEU A 292 6.67 -13.24 21.12
C LEU A 292 6.24 -11.99 21.91
N GLU A 293 7.01 -10.92 21.80
CA GLU A 293 6.80 -9.67 22.54
C GLU A 293 5.81 -8.73 21.82
N GLU A 294 5.97 -8.55 20.51
CA GLU A 294 5.16 -7.67 19.69
C GLU A 294 4.91 -8.28 18.30
N ALA A 295 3.77 -7.95 17.71
CA ALA A 295 3.48 -8.24 16.30
C ALA A 295 2.73 -7.05 15.69
N PHE A 296 3.06 -6.70 14.44
CA PHE A 296 2.39 -5.60 13.75
C PHE A 296 2.49 -5.74 12.22
N GLY A 297 1.44 -5.28 11.55
CA GLY A 297 1.43 -5.06 10.12
C GLY A 297 1.98 -3.68 9.77
N CYS A 298 2.58 -3.53 8.59
CA CYS A 298 3.04 -2.23 8.08
C CYS A 298 2.66 -2.03 6.61
N GLY A 299 2.10 -0.85 6.30
CA GLY A 299 1.62 -0.50 4.96
C GLY A 299 1.18 0.95 4.85
N THR A 300 0.95 1.44 3.63
CA THR A 300 0.65 2.87 3.37
C THR A 300 -0.62 3.36 4.07
N ALA A 301 -1.67 2.54 4.14
CA ALA A 301 -2.96 2.99 4.67
C ALA A 301 -2.91 3.23 6.19
N ALA A 302 -2.53 2.22 6.96
CA ALA A 302 -2.47 2.26 8.42
C ALA A 302 -1.13 2.78 8.97
N VAL A 303 -0.08 2.82 8.15
CA VAL A 303 1.33 2.99 8.49
C VAL A 303 1.82 1.80 9.33
N ILE A 304 1.38 1.70 10.58
CA ILE A 304 1.61 0.56 11.48
C ILE A 304 0.25 0.10 12.04
N SER A 305 0.03 -1.21 12.06
CA SER A 305 -1.17 -1.86 12.60
C SER A 305 -0.77 -2.86 13.67
N PRO A 306 -0.86 -2.53 14.98
CA PRO A 306 -0.54 -3.45 16.05
C PRO A 306 -1.45 -4.69 16.01
N ILE A 307 -0.90 -5.86 16.35
CA ILE A 307 -1.63 -7.12 16.47
C ILE A 307 -1.70 -7.49 17.95
N GLY A 308 -2.90 -7.59 18.51
CA GLY A 308 -3.13 -7.92 19.91
C GLY A 308 -3.53 -9.36 20.15
N GLU A 309 -3.98 -10.07 19.12
CA GLU A 309 -4.36 -11.49 19.20
C GLU A 309 -4.08 -12.18 17.85
N LEU A 310 -3.48 -13.36 17.90
CA LEU A 310 -3.38 -14.29 16.80
C LEU A 310 -4.25 -15.52 17.09
N MET A 311 -4.95 -16.03 16.07
CA MET A 311 -5.72 -17.27 16.22
C MET A 311 -5.27 -18.30 15.20
N TYR A 312 -4.99 -19.52 15.66
CA TYR A 312 -4.63 -20.66 14.81
C TYR A 312 -5.38 -21.91 15.26
N ASP A 313 -6.06 -22.56 14.33
CA ASP A 313 -6.84 -23.81 14.57
C ASP A 313 -7.79 -23.72 15.80
N GLY A 314 -8.45 -22.57 15.95
CA GLY A 314 -9.39 -22.33 17.06
C GLY A 314 -8.74 -21.91 18.38
N VAL A 315 -7.42 -21.96 18.50
CA VAL A 315 -6.68 -21.53 19.68
C VAL A 315 -6.29 -20.06 19.55
N LYS A 316 -6.58 -19.27 20.58
CA LYS A 316 -6.27 -17.84 20.64
C LYS A 316 -4.97 -17.61 21.43
N TYR A 317 -4.13 -16.78 20.87
CA TYR A 317 -2.84 -16.40 21.45
C TYR A 317 -2.81 -14.88 21.62
N PRO A 318 -2.89 -14.34 22.84
CA PRO A 318 -2.71 -12.91 23.07
C PRO A 318 -1.27 -12.50 22.76
N VAL A 319 -1.10 -11.35 22.09
CA VAL A 319 0.20 -10.72 21.86
C VAL A 319 0.30 -9.51 22.78
N ASN A 320 1.35 -9.40 23.57
CA ASN A 320 1.58 -8.32 24.53
C ASN A 320 0.32 -7.99 25.38
N ASN A 321 -0.39 -9.01 25.85
CA ASN A 321 -1.65 -8.85 26.62
C ASN A 321 -2.70 -7.95 25.91
N GLY A 322 -2.70 -7.91 24.58
CA GLY A 322 -3.59 -7.06 23.78
C GLY A 322 -3.21 -5.58 23.80
N GLN A 323 -2.01 -5.23 24.26
CA GLN A 323 -1.52 -3.85 24.32
C GLN A 323 -0.56 -3.56 23.16
N ILE A 324 -0.41 -2.26 22.83
CA ILE A 324 0.59 -1.81 21.85
C ILE A 324 1.98 -1.95 22.47
N GLY A 325 2.93 -2.54 21.73
CA GLY A 325 4.30 -2.65 22.16
C GLY A 325 5.11 -1.37 21.94
N GLU A 326 6.17 -1.20 22.71
CA GLU A 326 7.04 0.01 22.64
C GLU A 326 7.67 0.21 21.27
N THR A 327 8.14 -0.89 20.63
CA THR A 327 8.73 -0.84 19.30
C THR A 327 7.70 -0.46 18.23
N THR A 328 6.51 -1.03 18.33
CA THR A 328 5.37 -0.72 17.46
C THR A 328 4.98 0.76 17.55
N GLN A 329 4.84 1.29 18.78
CA GLN A 329 4.52 2.69 19.03
C GLN A 329 5.62 3.62 18.51
N MET A 330 6.88 3.32 18.80
CA MET A 330 8.04 4.10 18.35
C MET A 330 8.09 4.19 16.81
N LEU A 331 7.86 3.08 16.11
CA LEU A 331 7.80 3.06 14.64
C LEU A 331 6.64 3.92 14.11
N TYR A 332 5.45 3.80 14.71
CA TYR A 332 4.30 4.62 14.33
C TYR A 332 4.58 6.11 14.51
N ASP A 333 5.08 6.52 15.66
CA ASP A 333 5.38 7.93 15.97
C ASP A 333 6.47 8.50 15.06
N THR A 334 7.53 7.71 14.82
CA THR A 334 8.62 8.13 13.94
C THR A 334 8.16 8.32 12.50
N LEU A 335 7.50 7.31 11.93
CA LEU A 335 7.06 7.36 10.53
C LEU A 335 5.98 8.42 10.31
N THR A 336 4.97 8.48 11.18
CA THR A 336 3.93 9.50 11.06
C THR A 336 4.48 10.90 11.34
N GLY A 337 5.40 11.03 12.29
CA GLY A 337 6.09 12.28 12.56
C GLY A 337 6.82 12.84 11.34
N ILE A 338 7.56 12.01 10.61
CA ILE A 338 8.23 12.38 9.36
C ILE A 338 7.18 12.70 8.26
N GLN A 339 6.17 11.85 8.10
CA GLN A 339 5.13 11.99 7.08
C GLN A 339 4.37 13.32 7.18
N TRP A 340 4.01 13.76 8.39
CA TRP A 340 3.34 15.05 8.62
C TRP A 340 4.29 16.21 8.85
N GLY A 341 5.61 16.01 8.77
CA GLY A 341 6.61 17.05 9.01
C GLY A 341 6.59 17.56 10.46
N LYS A 342 6.22 16.69 11.41
CA LYS A 342 6.25 16.98 12.85
C LYS A 342 7.64 16.81 13.43
N VAL A 343 8.46 15.94 12.83
CA VAL A 343 9.85 15.70 13.15
C VAL A 343 10.71 15.85 11.90
N GLU A 344 12.00 16.10 12.10
CA GLU A 344 12.96 16.22 11.01
C GLU A 344 13.11 14.88 10.26
N ASP A 345 13.18 14.97 8.94
CA ASP A 345 13.48 13.83 8.08
C ASP A 345 15.00 13.65 7.95
N THR A 346 15.57 12.86 8.85
CA THR A 346 17.01 12.54 8.85
C THR A 346 17.40 11.49 7.81
N PHE A 347 16.42 10.92 7.11
CA PHE A 347 16.63 9.87 6.10
C PHE A 347 16.54 10.38 4.66
N GLY A 348 16.05 11.61 4.44
CA GLY A 348 15.84 12.16 3.10
C GLY A 348 14.70 11.52 2.33
N TRP A 349 13.64 11.09 3.01
CA TRP A 349 12.49 10.39 2.41
C TRP A 349 11.39 11.30 1.88
N VAL A 350 11.37 12.52 2.36
CA VAL A 350 10.29 13.46 2.08
C VAL A 350 10.57 14.27 0.82
N TYR A 351 9.59 14.33 -0.05
CA TYR A 351 9.57 15.23 -1.19
C TYR A 351 8.54 16.34 -0.93
N LYS A 352 9.01 17.60 -0.91
CA LYS A 352 8.19 18.81 -0.70
C LYS A 352 7.66 19.32 -2.05
N ILE A 353 6.35 19.60 -2.11
CA ILE A 353 5.67 20.24 -3.23
C ILE A 353 5.78 21.76 -3.09
#